data_296f00922c8912f89e8e989138e3d2e0
#
_entry.id   296f00922c8912f89e8e989138e3d2e0
#
_cell.length_a   1.000
_cell.length_b   1.000
_cell.length_c   1.000
_cell.angle_alpha   90.00
_cell.angle_beta   90.00
_cell.angle_gamma   90.00
#
_symmetry.space_group_name_H-M   'P 1'
#
loop_
_entity.id
_entity.type
_entity.pdbx_description
1 polymer ?
#
loop_
_entity_poly.entity_id
_entity_poly.type
_entity_poly.pdbx_seq_one_letter_code
_entity_poly.pdbx_strand_id
1 'polypeptide(L)'
;MKKRMMSMLLCTAMAAGLLMGCGSKPAETTAATTAATEAATTAATEAASTEAATEAAAAEAAAAAAEALPGGGSKIMYIITPSHSNPFFKTEADQAEKKAVELGYEVKKVSHDDDATKQSELFDNAIADKAAAIICDNAGADATVAAVQKARDAGIPTFLIDREINAEGVAISQIVANNYQGAKAIAEVFVEAMGEEGKYAELLGKESDTNAGVRSSAFHEVIDQYEDLEMVAQQTANWEQTEAYEKVETILQSNPDIKGIVCGNDTMAVGAAAAIKAAGLKDICIIGVDGSDEAAAEIKSGNMTGTALQQCALIAEMAVEQADKYLKEGTTGLEEKQLVDCVAITSENVDKLSAFVYSE
;
A
#
# COMPACT_ATOMS: atom_id res chain seq x y z
N MET A 1 -21.45 27.51 6.72
CA MET A 1 -22.34 26.43 7.21
C MET A 1 -23.70 26.50 6.49
N LYS A 2 -23.83 25.77 5.39
CA LYS A 2 -25.13 25.49 4.76
C LYS A 2 -25.14 24.01 4.37
N LYS A 3 -25.66 23.18 5.27
CA LYS A 3 -25.93 21.76 4.97
C LYS A 3 -27.08 21.72 3.94
N ARG A 4 -26.80 21.15 2.76
CA ARG A 4 -27.84 20.79 1.80
C ARG A 4 -28.21 19.33 2.01
N MET A 5 -29.50 19.13 2.29
CA MET A 5 -30.16 17.82 2.44
C MET A 5 -30.22 17.12 1.07
N MET A 6 -29.76 15.90 1.03
CA MET A 6 -29.85 14.99 -0.10
C MET A 6 -31.29 14.50 -0.26
N SER A 7 -31.97 14.84 -1.38
CA SER A 7 -33.27 14.30 -1.79
C SER A 7 -33.09 12.98 -2.51
N MET A 8 -33.57 11.89 -1.92
CA MET A 8 -33.76 10.60 -2.60
C MET A 8 -34.92 10.75 -3.61
N LEU A 9 -34.63 10.49 -4.88
CA LEU A 9 -35.65 10.31 -5.91
C LEU A 9 -35.77 8.82 -6.24
N LEU A 10 -36.94 8.26 -5.84
CA LEU A 10 -37.33 6.88 -6.09
C LEU A 10 -37.94 6.80 -7.48
N CYS A 11 -37.29 6.17 -8.46
CA CYS A 11 -37.88 5.88 -9.76
C CYS A 11 -38.46 4.47 -9.78
N THR A 12 -39.78 4.37 -9.71
CA THR A 12 -40.59 3.19 -10.03
C THR A 12 -40.80 3.11 -11.54
N ALA A 13 -40.30 2.08 -12.19
CA ALA A 13 -40.63 1.76 -13.58
C ALA A 13 -41.75 0.72 -13.62
N MET A 14 -42.90 1.09 -14.11
CA MET A 14 -44.01 0.21 -14.51
C MET A 14 -43.72 -0.32 -15.94
N ALA A 15 -43.77 -1.63 -16.09
CA ALA A 15 -43.90 -2.25 -17.39
C ALA A 15 -45.32 -2.85 -17.52
N ALA A 16 -46.08 -2.30 -18.44
CA ALA A 16 -47.36 -2.85 -18.86
C ALA A 16 -47.16 -3.70 -20.14
N GLY A 17 -47.81 -4.84 -20.10
CA GLY A 17 -47.86 -5.91 -20.99
C GLY A 17 -48.58 -5.72 -22.31
N LEU A 18 -48.70 -6.78 -23.09
CA LEU A 18 -49.88 -7.12 -23.89
C LEU A 18 -49.74 -8.55 -24.49
N LEU A 19 -50.72 -9.29 -24.17
CA LEU A 19 -51.39 -10.52 -24.64
C LEU A 19 -51.38 -10.82 -26.13
N MET A 20 -51.24 -12.13 -26.46
CA MET A 20 -52.14 -13.02 -27.27
C MET A 20 -51.32 -14.23 -27.72
N GLY A 21 -51.72 -15.46 -27.68
CA GLY A 21 -52.94 -16.18 -27.51
C GLY A 21 -52.75 -17.64 -27.91
N CYS A 22 -53.67 -18.46 -27.40
CA CYS A 22 -54.10 -19.79 -27.85
C CYS A 22 -53.21 -21.05 -27.74
N GLY A 23 -53.58 -21.92 -26.84
CA GLY A 23 -54.04 -23.25 -27.22
C GLY A 23 -53.31 -24.47 -26.66
N SER A 24 -54.07 -25.21 -25.86
CA SER A 24 -54.10 -26.68 -25.63
C SER A 24 -53.28 -27.28 -24.49
N LYS A 25 -54.05 -27.85 -23.69
CA LYS A 25 -54.18 -28.79 -22.56
C LYS A 25 -52.99 -29.68 -22.14
N PRO A 26 -53.07 -30.23 -20.91
CA PRO A 26 -51.92 -30.45 -20.03
C PRO A 26 -51.45 -31.91 -20.01
N ALA A 27 -50.17 -32.08 -19.70
CA ALA A 27 -49.64 -33.37 -19.25
C ALA A 27 -48.50 -33.12 -18.23
N GLU A 28 -48.75 -33.63 -17.05
CA GLU A 28 -47.83 -34.08 -16.02
C GLU A 28 -46.50 -33.35 -15.78
N THR A 29 -46.49 -32.51 -14.74
CA THR A 29 -45.27 -31.92 -14.17
C THR A 29 -45.15 -32.34 -12.70
N THR A 30 -44.69 -33.55 -12.43
CA THR A 30 -44.34 -33.98 -11.06
C THR A 30 -42.95 -34.59 -10.91
N ALA A 31 -42.17 -34.70 -11.98
CA ALA A 31 -40.84 -35.33 -11.93
C ALA A 31 -39.66 -34.34 -11.96
N ALA A 32 -39.89 -33.07 -12.33
CA ALA A 32 -38.78 -32.10 -12.49
C ALA A 32 -38.37 -31.34 -11.18
N THR A 33 -39.28 -31.29 -10.18
CA THR A 33 -39.02 -30.49 -8.96
C THR A 33 -38.14 -31.23 -7.95
N THR A 34 -38.21 -32.56 -7.90
CA THR A 34 -37.36 -33.36 -7.01
C THR A 34 -35.92 -33.48 -7.48
N ALA A 35 -35.68 -33.55 -8.79
CA ALA A 35 -34.32 -33.64 -9.33
C ALA A 35 -33.53 -32.31 -9.19
N ALA A 36 -34.21 -31.15 -9.28
CA ALA A 36 -33.57 -29.87 -9.12
C ALA A 36 -33.18 -29.57 -7.65
N THR A 37 -33.96 -30.10 -6.68
CA THR A 37 -33.68 -29.92 -5.26
C THR A 37 -32.51 -30.79 -4.78
N GLU A 38 -32.45 -32.06 -5.29
CA GLU A 38 -31.31 -32.93 -4.97
C GLU A 38 -29.98 -32.44 -5.61
N ALA A 39 -30.01 -31.93 -6.83
CA ALA A 39 -28.81 -31.38 -7.47
C ALA A 39 -28.29 -30.10 -6.77
N ALA A 40 -29.21 -29.28 -6.28
CA ALA A 40 -28.81 -28.08 -5.51
C ALA A 40 -28.25 -28.44 -4.13
N THR A 41 -28.78 -29.47 -3.47
CA THR A 41 -28.32 -29.91 -2.14
C THR A 41 -26.96 -30.62 -2.23
N THR A 42 -26.75 -31.45 -3.26
CA THR A 42 -25.45 -32.11 -3.49
C THR A 42 -24.34 -31.09 -3.89
N ALA A 43 -24.66 -30.14 -4.75
CA ALA A 43 -23.70 -29.09 -5.12
C ALA A 43 -23.30 -28.18 -3.94
N ALA A 44 -24.26 -27.81 -3.08
CA ALA A 44 -23.98 -27.03 -1.88
C ALA A 44 -23.18 -27.83 -0.83
N THR A 45 -23.40 -29.13 -0.72
CA THR A 45 -22.67 -30.00 0.21
C THR A 45 -21.25 -30.27 -0.31
N GLU A 46 -21.05 -30.46 -1.61
CA GLU A 46 -19.72 -30.60 -2.20
C GLU A 46 -18.91 -29.29 -2.13
N ALA A 47 -19.53 -28.12 -2.37
CA ALA A 47 -18.86 -26.85 -2.25
C ALA A 47 -18.41 -26.56 -0.79
N ALA A 48 -19.30 -26.79 0.17
CA ALA A 48 -18.96 -26.61 1.60
C ALA A 48 -17.92 -27.63 2.07
N SER A 49 -17.90 -28.85 1.55
CA SER A 49 -16.87 -29.84 1.89
C SER A 49 -15.52 -29.53 1.24
N THR A 50 -15.52 -28.89 0.07
CA THR A 50 -14.31 -28.51 -0.63
C THR A 50 -13.67 -27.28 0.03
N GLU A 51 -14.46 -26.29 0.45
CA GLU A 51 -13.95 -25.13 1.21
C GLU A 51 -13.38 -25.56 2.57
N ALA A 52 -14.11 -26.36 3.33
CA ALA A 52 -13.63 -26.88 4.63
C ALA A 52 -12.38 -27.77 4.49
N ALA A 53 -12.26 -28.54 3.39
CA ALA A 53 -11.07 -29.34 3.11
C ALA A 53 -9.89 -28.47 2.68
N THR A 54 -10.13 -27.37 1.98
CA THR A 54 -9.10 -26.42 1.55
C THR A 54 -8.61 -25.60 2.74
N GLU A 55 -9.50 -25.15 3.63
CA GLU A 55 -9.13 -24.47 4.88
C GLU A 55 -8.36 -25.39 5.84
N ALA A 56 -8.80 -26.64 5.99
CA ALA A 56 -8.11 -27.62 6.81
C ALA A 56 -6.74 -27.98 6.25
N ALA A 57 -6.60 -28.10 4.92
CA ALA A 57 -5.33 -28.35 4.26
C ALA A 57 -4.39 -27.14 4.35
N ALA A 58 -4.91 -25.91 4.28
CA ALA A 58 -4.12 -24.69 4.48
C ALA A 58 -3.67 -24.54 5.93
N ALA A 59 -4.54 -24.84 6.90
CA ALA A 59 -4.18 -24.84 8.32
C ALA A 59 -3.16 -25.94 8.68
N GLU A 60 -3.29 -27.13 8.08
CA GLU A 60 -2.35 -28.24 8.27
C GLU A 60 -1.01 -27.97 7.59
N ALA A 61 -1.00 -27.31 6.41
CA ALA A 61 0.22 -26.85 5.74
C ALA A 61 0.90 -25.69 6.53
N ALA A 62 0.13 -24.80 7.13
CA ALA A 62 0.65 -23.75 8.01
C ALA A 62 1.25 -24.34 9.31
N ALA A 63 0.58 -25.34 9.91
CA ALA A 63 1.08 -26.03 11.08
C ALA A 63 2.33 -26.88 10.75
N ALA A 64 2.37 -27.53 9.59
CA ALA A 64 3.54 -28.30 9.14
C ALA A 64 4.74 -27.38 8.81
N ALA A 65 4.49 -26.18 8.29
CA ALA A 65 5.52 -25.16 8.09
C ALA A 65 6.07 -24.65 9.44
N ALA A 66 5.22 -24.49 10.45
CA ALA A 66 5.62 -24.11 11.80
C ALA A 66 6.46 -25.20 12.50
N GLU A 67 6.15 -26.50 12.24
CA GLU A 67 6.98 -27.60 12.76
C GLU A 67 8.31 -27.74 12.02
N ALA A 68 8.40 -27.28 10.78
CA ALA A 68 9.62 -27.32 9.95
C ALA A 68 10.54 -26.10 10.14
N LEU A 69 10.18 -25.16 11.03
CA LEU A 69 11.04 -24.02 11.30
C LEU A 69 12.39 -24.48 11.84
N PRO A 70 13.48 -24.15 11.16
CA PRO A 70 14.79 -24.45 11.66
C PRO A 70 15.12 -23.53 12.83
N GLY A 71 14.64 -23.85 14.02
CA GLY A 71 15.17 -23.27 15.24
C GLY A 71 16.65 -23.55 15.41
N GLY A 72 17.36 -23.92 14.35
CA GLY A 72 18.67 -24.50 14.51
C GLY A 72 19.69 -24.20 13.44
N GLY A 73 20.03 -22.98 13.12
CA GLY A 73 21.28 -22.95 12.43
C GLY A 73 21.71 -21.70 11.69
N SER A 74 20.90 -21.17 10.80
CA SER A 74 21.28 -19.95 10.10
C SER A 74 21.03 -18.71 10.95
N LYS A 75 21.98 -17.80 10.93
CA LYS A 75 21.83 -16.47 11.52
C LYS A 75 21.75 -15.38 10.45
N ILE A 76 21.62 -15.76 9.18
CA ILE A 76 21.59 -14.80 8.08
C ILE A 76 20.17 -14.30 7.90
N MET A 77 19.96 -13.01 8.01
CA MET A 77 18.71 -12.33 7.68
C MET A 77 18.90 -11.52 6.39
N TYR A 78 18.04 -11.76 5.41
CA TYR A 78 18.01 -10.96 4.20
C TYR A 78 17.10 -9.76 4.40
N ILE A 79 17.58 -8.58 4.02
CA ILE A 79 16.81 -7.34 3.93
C ILE A 79 16.81 -6.93 2.47
N ILE A 80 15.65 -7.01 1.83
CA ILE A 80 15.46 -6.82 0.39
C ILE A 80 14.50 -5.64 0.21
N THR A 81 15.00 -4.53 -0.34
CA THR A 81 14.21 -3.29 -0.47
C THR A 81 14.38 -2.68 -1.87
N PRO A 82 13.59 -1.64 -2.23
CA PRO A 82 13.84 -0.85 -3.43
C PRO A 82 15.18 -0.12 -3.40
N SER A 83 15.37 0.80 -4.36
CA SER A 83 16.64 1.54 -4.49
C SER A 83 16.94 2.42 -3.29
N HIS A 84 18.14 2.29 -2.73
CA HIS A 84 18.64 3.12 -1.64
C HIS A 84 18.98 4.57 -2.07
N SER A 85 18.76 4.93 -3.33
CA SER A 85 18.79 6.33 -3.77
C SER A 85 17.60 7.13 -3.22
N ASN A 86 16.47 6.45 -2.92
CA ASN A 86 15.36 7.04 -2.20
C ASN A 86 15.62 6.95 -0.69
N PRO A 87 15.59 8.07 0.05
CA PRO A 87 15.91 8.11 1.48
C PRO A 87 14.95 7.29 2.35
N PHE A 88 13.69 7.11 1.92
CA PHE A 88 12.70 6.28 2.61
C PHE A 88 13.18 4.82 2.66
N PHE A 89 13.40 4.20 1.51
CA PHE A 89 13.83 2.79 1.42
C PHE A 89 15.21 2.56 2.05
N LYS A 90 16.10 3.59 1.95
CA LYS A 90 17.39 3.53 2.63
C LYS A 90 17.22 3.47 4.14
N THR A 91 16.39 4.33 4.72
CA THR A 91 16.14 4.38 6.16
C THR A 91 15.51 3.08 6.65
N GLU A 92 14.53 2.57 5.93
CA GLU A 92 13.88 1.31 6.22
C GLU A 92 14.89 0.14 6.26
N ALA A 93 15.73 0.03 5.22
CA ALA A 93 16.76 -1.00 5.16
C ALA A 93 17.81 -0.85 6.27
N ASP A 94 18.23 0.39 6.59
CA ASP A 94 19.22 0.67 7.62
C ASP A 94 18.68 0.37 9.04
N GLN A 95 17.42 0.67 9.33
CA GLN A 95 16.80 0.38 10.62
C GLN A 95 16.55 -1.13 10.79
N ALA A 96 16.08 -1.82 9.73
CA ALA A 96 15.98 -3.27 9.76
C ALA A 96 17.35 -3.94 10.02
N GLU A 97 18.41 -3.50 9.33
CA GLU A 97 19.78 -4.00 9.53
C GLU A 97 20.24 -3.77 10.96
N LYS A 98 20.08 -2.55 11.47
CA LYS A 98 20.47 -2.18 12.82
C LYS A 98 19.79 -3.09 13.85
N LYS A 99 18.47 -3.24 13.77
CA LYS A 99 17.71 -4.10 14.68
C LYS A 99 18.13 -5.57 14.58
N ALA A 100 18.31 -6.08 13.37
CA ALA A 100 18.75 -7.46 13.16
C ALA A 100 20.15 -7.74 13.77
N VAL A 101 21.08 -6.82 13.59
CA VAL A 101 22.42 -6.90 14.19
C VAL A 101 22.36 -6.82 15.72
N GLU A 102 21.51 -5.94 16.30
CA GLU A 102 21.27 -5.87 17.74
C GLU A 102 20.75 -7.19 18.31
N LEU A 103 19.93 -7.92 17.55
CA LEU A 103 19.42 -9.26 17.93
C LEU A 103 20.39 -10.41 17.64
N GLY A 104 21.56 -10.13 17.06
CA GLY A 104 22.64 -11.09 16.82
C GLY A 104 22.57 -11.83 15.49
N TYR A 105 21.85 -11.29 14.51
CA TYR A 105 21.82 -11.81 13.14
C TYR A 105 22.94 -11.24 12.28
N GLU A 106 23.39 -12.03 11.30
CA GLU A 106 24.20 -11.58 10.17
C GLU A 106 23.25 -11.06 9.08
N VAL A 107 23.51 -9.86 8.55
CA VAL A 107 22.60 -9.21 7.60
C VAL A 107 23.17 -9.23 6.18
N LYS A 108 22.32 -9.58 5.22
CA LYS A 108 22.53 -9.33 3.80
C LYS A 108 21.50 -8.31 3.32
N LYS A 109 21.93 -7.04 3.33
CA LYS A 109 21.13 -5.91 2.86
C LYS A 109 21.35 -5.69 1.36
N VAL A 110 20.31 -5.84 0.56
CA VAL A 110 20.35 -5.81 -0.92
C VAL A 110 19.17 -5.04 -1.49
N SER A 111 19.33 -4.48 -2.69
CA SER A 111 18.29 -3.75 -3.38
C SER A 111 17.86 -4.47 -4.65
N HIS A 112 16.55 -4.51 -4.90
CA HIS A 112 15.98 -4.98 -6.17
C HIS A 112 15.76 -3.86 -7.19
N ASP A 113 15.93 -2.58 -6.81
CA ASP A 113 15.78 -1.41 -7.69
C ASP A 113 14.42 -1.38 -8.45
N ASP A 114 13.36 -1.82 -7.77
CA ASP A 114 12.00 -1.99 -8.31
C ASP A 114 11.90 -2.97 -9.51
N ASP A 115 12.86 -3.86 -9.66
CA ASP A 115 12.85 -4.93 -10.66
C ASP A 115 12.38 -6.25 -10.02
N ALA A 116 11.20 -6.72 -10.42
CA ALA A 116 10.62 -7.96 -9.90
C ALA A 116 11.45 -9.21 -10.26
N THR A 117 12.17 -9.20 -11.39
CA THR A 117 13.06 -10.29 -11.78
C THR A 117 14.26 -10.33 -10.84
N LYS A 118 14.90 -9.19 -10.62
CA LYS A 118 16.01 -9.06 -9.67
C LYS A 118 15.58 -9.44 -8.25
N GLN A 119 14.40 -9.02 -7.82
CA GLN A 119 13.83 -9.43 -6.53
C GLN A 119 13.73 -10.98 -6.43
N SER A 120 13.18 -11.63 -7.47
CA SER A 120 13.08 -13.10 -7.49
C SER A 120 14.44 -13.78 -7.36
N GLU A 121 15.47 -13.26 -8.03
CA GLU A 121 16.86 -13.74 -7.90
C GLU A 121 17.41 -13.55 -6.48
N LEU A 122 17.08 -12.44 -5.81
CA LEU A 122 17.48 -12.18 -4.43
C LEU A 122 16.80 -13.13 -3.44
N PHE A 123 15.53 -13.49 -3.68
CA PHE A 123 14.86 -14.55 -2.93
C PHE A 123 15.53 -15.91 -3.15
N ASP A 124 15.91 -16.23 -4.38
CA ASP A 124 16.64 -17.46 -4.69
C ASP A 124 18.00 -17.52 -3.98
N ASN A 125 18.70 -16.41 -3.91
CA ASN A 125 19.93 -16.28 -3.13
C ASN A 125 19.70 -16.50 -1.63
N ALA A 126 18.62 -15.92 -1.08
CA ALA A 126 18.27 -16.14 0.33
C ALA A 126 17.95 -17.61 0.62
N ILE A 127 17.27 -18.30 -0.30
CA ILE A 127 16.96 -19.73 -0.20
C ILE A 127 18.26 -20.57 -0.28
N ALA A 128 19.15 -20.27 -1.23
CA ALA A 128 20.43 -20.97 -1.39
C ALA A 128 21.34 -20.82 -0.17
N ASP A 129 21.35 -19.65 0.45
CA ASP A 129 22.08 -19.34 1.68
C ASP A 129 21.42 -19.89 2.94
N LYS A 130 20.24 -20.49 2.83
CA LYS A 130 19.41 -20.95 3.95
C LYS A 130 19.19 -19.84 4.96
N ALA A 131 18.74 -18.68 4.51
CA ALA A 131 18.48 -17.55 5.37
C ALA A 131 17.54 -17.94 6.52
N ALA A 132 17.71 -17.34 7.69
CA ALA A 132 16.81 -17.52 8.83
C ALA A 132 15.45 -16.88 8.54
N ALA A 133 15.45 -15.68 7.93
CA ALA A 133 14.25 -14.95 7.55
C ALA A 133 14.56 -13.97 6.40
N ILE A 134 13.50 -13.53 5.73
CA ILE A 134 13.55 -12.46 4.74
C ILE A 134 12.64 -11.32 5.22
N ILE A 135 13.18 -10.11 5.31
CA ILE A 135 12.44 -8.85 5.46
C ILE A 135 12.40 -8.21 4.07
N CYS A 136 11.23 -7.90 3.55
CA CYS A 136 11.12 -7.42 2.16
C CYS A 136 10.09 -6.30 2.02
N ASP A 137 10.55 -5.15 1.50
CA ASP A 137 9.71 -4.19 0.81
C ASP A 137 9.71 -4.57 -0.67
N ASN A 138 8.56 -4.90 -1.24
CA ASN A 138 8.46 -5.66 -2.47
C ASN A 138 8.48 -4.83 -3.77
N ALA A 139 8.89 -5.45 -4.89
CA ALA A 139 8.96 -4.81 -6.21
C ALA A 139 7.60 -4.75 -6.95
N GLY A 140 6.55 -5.30 -6.37
CA GLY A 140 5.18 -5.28 -6.92
C GLY A 140 4.31 -6.35 -6.29
N ALA A 141 3.07 -5.97 -5.97
CA ALA A 141 2.16 -6.77 -5.15
C ALA A 141 1.84 -8.16 -5.74
N ASP A 142 1.60 -8.25 -7.05
CA ASP A 142 1.31 -9.52 -7.72
C ASP A 142 2.60 -10.33 -8.01
N ALA A 143 3.64 -9.64 -8.49
CA ALA A 143 4.88 -10.29 -8.90
C ALA A 143 5.61 -10.98 -7.74
N THR A 144 5.43 -10.49 -6.52
CA THR A 144 6.14 -10.97 -5.32
C THR A 144 5.52 -12.23 -4.72
N VAL A 145 4.24 -12.50 -4.96
CA VAL A 145 3.52 -13.66 -4.36
C VAL A 145 4.28 -14.96 -4.60
N ALA A 146 4.73 -15.21 -5.82
CA ALA A 146 5.44 -16.45 -6.17
C ALA A 146 6.81 -16.58 -5.46
N ALA A 147 7.53 -15.46 -5.26
CA ALA A 147 8.81 -15.45 -4.57
C ALA A 147 8.65 -15.75 -3.08
N VAL A 148 7.64 -15.14 -2.43
CA VAL A 148 7.31 -15.40 -1.03
C VAL A 148 6.86 -16.85 -0.82
N GLN A 149 5.99 -17.37 -1.70
CA GLN A 149 5.58 -18.78 -1.66
C GLN A 149 6.79 -19.73 -1.79
N LYS A 150 7.72 -19.45 -2.70
CA LYS A 150 8.93 -20.24 -2.90
C LYS A 150 9.83 -20.25 -1.65
N ALA A 151 9.99 -19.09 -0.99
CA ALA A 151 10.74 -18.99 0.26
C ALA A 151 10.05 -19.81 1.37
N ARG A 152 8.73 -19.70 1.49
CA ARG A 152 7.93 -20.48 2.43
C ARG A 152 8.08 -21.98 2.21
N ASP A 153 7.99 -22.46 0.96
CA ASP A 153 8.14 -23.87 0.60
C ASP A 153 9.56 -24.41 0.93
N ALA A 154 10.55 -23.51 0.94
CA ALA A 154 11.90 -23.78 1.39
C ALA A 154 12.10 -23.67 2.91
N GLY A 155 11.04 -23.37 3.68
CA GLY A 155 11.06 -23.21 5.13
C GLY A 155 11.66 -21.88 5.61
N ILE A 156 11.69 -20.84 4.75
CA ILE A 156 12.21 -19.51 5.09
C ILE A 156 11.04 -18.53 5.23
N PRO A 157 10.76 -18.05 6.47
CA PRO A 157 9.69 -17.09 6.72
C PRO A 157 10.00 -15.73 6.11
N THR A 158 8.99 -15.10 5.52
CA THR A 158 9.06 -13.76 4.94
C THR A 158 8.16 -12.80 5.70
N PHE A 159 8.68 -11.62 5.99
CA PHE A 159 8.01 -10.50 6.65
C PHE A 159 8.04 -9.33 5.69
N LEU A 160 6.88 -8.87 5.26
CA LEU A 160 6.75 -7.75 4.32
C LEU A 160 6.61 -6.45 5.08
N ILE A 161 7.23 -5.41 4.56
CA ILE A 161 7.21 -4.04 5.09
C ILE A 161 6.83 -3.07 3.99
N ASP A 162 6.25 -1.93 4.35
CA ASP A 162 5.81 -0.84 3.48
C ASP A 162 4.75 -1.24 2.43
N ARG A 163 5.05 -2.24 1.61
CA ARG A 163 4.19 -2.70 0.52
C ARG A 163 3.64 -4.09 0.80
N GLU A 164 2.33 -4.24 0.75
CA GLU A 164 1.69 -5.56 0.85
C GLU A 164 1.69 -6.30 -0.52
N ILE A 165 1.45 -7.61 -0.47
CA ILE A 165 1.22 -8.43 -1.66
C ILE A 165 -0.27 -8.76 -1.81
N ASN A 166 -0.71 -9.07 -3.04
CA ASN A 166 -2.08 -9.48 -3.33
C ASN A 166 -2.34 -10.96 -2.96
N ALA A 167 -1.89 -11.37 -1.77
CA ALA A 167 -2.13 -12.68 -1.20
C ALA A 167 -2.08 -12.62 0.33
N GLU A 168 -2.86 -13.49 0.96
CA GLU A 168 -2.86 -13.73 2.40
C GLU A 168 -2.47 -15.18 2.71
N GLY A 169 -1.96 -15.43 3.90
CA GLY A 169 -1.53 -16.75 4.33
C GLY A 169 -0.22 -17.23 3.68
N VAL A 170 0.52 -16.36 2.99
CA VAL A 170 1.79 -16.68 2.32
C VAL A 170 2.98 -16.11 3.08
N ALA A 171 2.92 -14.84 3.44
CA ALA A 171 3.89 -14.19 4.33
C ALA A 171 3.54 -14.46 5.81
N ILE A 172 4.49 -14.26 6.71
CA ILE A 172 4.26 -14.35 8.16
C ILE A 172 3.64 -13.05 8.66
N SER A 173 4.09 -11.92 8.13
CA SER A 173 3.45 -10.62 8.38
C SER A 173 3.60 -9.68 7.20
N GLN A 174 2.67 -8.74 7.10
CA GLN A 174 2.62 -7.63 6.15
C GLN A 174 2.35 -6.36 6.96
N ILE A 175 3.41 -5.63 7.29
CA ILE A 175 3.36 -4.45 8.16
C ILE A 175 3.50 -3.22 7.30
N VAL A 176 2.44 -2.44 7.17
CA VAL A 176 2.39 -1.27 6.30
C VAL A 176 1.91 -0.04 7.05
N ALA A 177 2.23 1.14 6.56
CA ALA A 177 1.63 2.36 7.06
C ALA A 177 0.11 2.37 6.77
N ASN A 178 -0.66 3.00 7.65
CA ASN A 178 -2.09 3.26 7.38
C ASN A 178 -2.21 4.36 6.32
N ASN A 179 -1.87 3.98 5.08
CA ASN A 179 -1.79 4.88 3.92
C ASN A 179 -3.10 5.62 3.67
N TYR A 180 -4.23 4.93 3.84
CA TYR A 180 -5.55 5.55 3.67
C TYR A 180 -5.77 6.67 4.71
N GLN A 181 -5.50 6.41 5.99
CA GLN A 181 -5.65 7.41 7.06
C GLN A 181 -4.67 8.58 6.86
N GLY A 182 -3.41 8.30 6.54
CA GLY A 182 -2.39 9.33 6.32
C GLY A 182 -2.71 10.22 5.13
N ALA A 183 -3.12 9.64 4.00
CA ALA A 183 -3.50 10.39 2.80
C ALA A 183 -4.74 11.27 3.04
N LYS A 184 -5.75 10.78 3.76
CA LYS A 184 -6.89 11.62 4.15
C LYS A 184 -6.48 12.79 5.03
N ALA A 185 -5.66 12.54 6.05
CA ALA A 185 -5.23 13.58 6.98
C ALA A 185 -4.46 14.70 6.27
N ILE A 186 -3.55 14.35 5.34
CA ILE A 186 -2.80 15.36 4.60
C ILE A 186 -3.62 16.03 3.48
N ALA A 187 -4.63 15.35 2.92
CA ALA A 187 -5.58 15.95 1.99
C ALA A 187 -6.46 17.01 2.66
N GLU A 188 -6.84 16.83 3.92
CA GLU A 188 -7.55 17.86 4.71
C GLU A 188 -6.67 19.11 4.86
N VAL A 189 -5.37 18.96 5.13
CA VAL A 189 -4.39 20.06 5.17
C VAL A 189 -4.29 20.76 3.80
N PHE A 190 -4.29 20.00 2.71
CA PHE A 190 -4.26 20.54 1.36
C PHE A 190 -5.49 21.40 1.06
N VAL A 191 -6.69 20.89 1.34
CA VAL A 191 -7.95 21.61 1.12
C VAL A 191 -8.01 22.91 1.91
N GLU A 192 -7.60 22.87 3.19
CA GLU A 192 -7.55 24.08 4.02
C GLU A 192 -6.55 25.11 3.46
N ALA A 193 -5.37 24.68 3.05
CA ALA A 193 -4.32 25.55 2.50
C ALA A 193 -4.69 26.12 1.12
N MET A 194 -5.46 25.37 0.31
CA MET A 194 -6.02 25.84 -0.96
C MET A 194 -7.18 26.83 -0.79
N GLY A 195 -7.79 26.91 0.41
CA GLY A 195 -8.98 27.71 0.65
C GLY A 195 -10.24 27.15 -0.01
N GLU A 196 -10.29 25.83 -0.22
CA GLU A 196 -11.41 25.09 -0.81
C GLU A 196 -11.67 25.41 -2.30
N GLU A 197 -10.74 26.10 -3.00
CA GLU A 197 -10.89 26.49 -4.41
C GLU A 197 -9.57 26.52 -5.18
N GLY A 198 -9.65 26.35 -6.51
CA GLY A 198 -8.52 26.51 -7.42
C GLY A 198 -8.13 25.23 -8.13
N LYS A 199 -7.17 25.38 -9.06
CA LYS A 199 -6.67 24.28 -9.89
C LYS A 199 -5.53 23.55 -9.21
N TYR A 200 -5.56 22.23 -9.28
CA TYR A 200 -4.48 21.38 -8.78
C TYR A 200 -4.11 20.25 -9.74
N ALA A 201 -2.95 19.66 -9.53
CA ALA A 201 -2.54 18.45 -10.21
C ALA A 201 -2.18 17.36 -9.19
N GLU A 202 -2.23 16.10 -9.64
CA GLU A 202 -1.81 14.95 -8.86
C GLU A 202 -0.64 14.23 -9.53
N LEU A 203 0.38 13.86 -8.74
CA LEU A 203 1.47 12.99 -9.13
C LEU A 203 1.31 11.63 -8.47
N LEU A 204 1.07 10.61 -9.28
CA LEU A 204 0.90 9.23 -8.85
C LEU A 204 2.24 8.52 -8.69
N GLY A 205 2.26 7.59 -7.76
CA GLY A 205 3.36 6.64 -7.63
C GLY A 205 3.35 5.53 -8.68
N LYS A 206 4.08 4.46 -8.39
CA LYS A 206 4.22 3.31 -9.28
C LYS A 206 2.95 2.44 -9.27
N GLU A 207 2.39 2.14 -10.43
CA GLU A 207 1.13 1.39 -10.56
C GLU A 207 1.20 -0.03 -9.97
N SER A 208 2.38 -0.65 -9.98
CA SER A 208 2.58 -1.99 -9.40
C SER A 208 2.60 -2.02 -7.87
N ASP A 209 2.60 -0.85 -7.22
CA ASP A 209 2.55 -0.65 -5.77
C ASP A 209 1.13 -0.26 -5.36
N THR A 210 0.52 -1.07 -4.51
CA THR A 210 -0.86 -0.85 -4.02
C THR A 210 -1.01 0.50 -3.30
N ASN A 211 0.06 1.00 -2.66
CA ASN A 211 0.05 2.28 -1.96
C ASN A 211 -0.30 3.46 -2.88
N ALA A 212 0.10 3.41 -4.17
CA ALA A 212 -0.23 4.46 -5.13
C ALA A 212 -1.75 4.64 -5.29
N GLY A 213 -2.46 3.54 -5.48
CA GLY A 213 -3.93 3.56 -5.62
C GLY A 213 -4.64 3.91 -4.31
N VAL A 214 -4.16 3.38 -3.17
CA VAL A 214 -4.75 3.65 -1.84
C VAL A 214 -4.65 5.14 -1.50
N ARG A 215 -3.46 5.75 -1.67
CA ARG A 215 -3.24 7.18 -1.39
C ARG A 215 -4.08 8.06 -2.30
N SER A 216 -4.05 7.81 -3.62
CA SER A 216 -4.85 8.57 -4.60
C SER A 216 -6.34 8.51 -4.28
N SER A 217 -6.88 7.32 -4.03
CA SER A 217 -8.30 7.16 -3.67
C SER A 217 -8.65 7.92 -2.39
N ALA A 218 -7.78 7.91 -1.39
CA ALA A 218 -7.99 8.60 -0.12
C ALA A 218 -7.90 10.13 -0.26
N PHE A 219 -7.00 10.65 -1.11
CA PHE A 219 -6.95 12.07 -1.47
C PHE A 219 -8.25 12.51 -2.11
N HIS A 220 -8.73 11.78 -3.11
CA HIS A 220 -9.97 12.09 -3.82
C HIS A 220 -11.21 12.01 -2.92
N GLU A 221 -11.26 11.06 -1.96
CA GLU A 221 -12.36 10.99 -1.01
C GLU A 221 -12.52 12.28 -0.19
N VAL A 222 -11.44 13.03 0.02
CA VAL A 222 -11.47 14.33 0.72
C VAL A 222 -11.67 15.48 -0.27
N ILE A 223 -10.81 15.56 -1.29
CA ILE A 223 -10.72 16.73 -2.18
C ILE A 223 -11.97 16.87 -3.05
N ASP A 224 -12.53 15.77 -3.57
CA ASP A 224 -13.68 15.77 -4.47
C ASP A 224 -15.01 16.21 -3.77
N GLN A 225 -14.98 16.44 -2.45
CA GLN A 225 -16.11 17.03 -1.73
C GLN A 225 -16.24 18.55 -1.97
N TYR A 226 -15.21 19.17 -2.57
CA TYR A 226 -15.12 20.60 -2.80
C TYR A 226 -15.22 20.90 -4.31
N GLU A 227 -16.41 21.31 -4.75
CA GLU A 227 -16.72 21.50 -6.18
C GLU A 227 -15.86 22.56 -6.89
N ASP A 228 -15.25 23.48 -6.13
CA ASP A 228 -14.39 24.55 -6.63
C ASP A 228 -12.89 24.18 -6.68
N LEU A 229 -12.51 22.96 -6.24
CA LEU A 229 -11.19 22.36 -6.46
C LEU A 229 -11.19 21.56 -7.77
N GLU A 230 -10.47 22.05 -8.78
CA GLU A 230 -10.42 21.46 -10.11
C GLU A 230 -9.11 20.72 -10.35
N MET A 231 -9.14 19.39 -10.51
CA MET A 231 -7.98 18.63 -10.94
C MET A 231 -7.74 18.81 -12.45
N VAL A 232 -6.66 19.50 -12.82
CA VAL A 232 -6.35 19.81 -14.22
C VAL A 232 -5.38 18.82 -14.86
N ALA A 233 -4.67 18.04 -14.08
CA ALA A 233 -3.75 17.02 -14.56
C ALA A 233 -3.52 15.94 -13.50
N GLN A 234 -3.36 14.71 -13.96
CA GLN A 234 -2.88 13.57 -13.18
C GLN A 234 -1.79 12.86 -14.00
N GLN A 235 -0.61 12.64 -13.41
CA GLN A 235 0.53 12.06 -14.08
C GLN A 235 1.25 11.08 -13.15
N THR A 236 1.71 9.96 -13.68
CA THR A 236 2.59 9.05 -12.94
C THR A 236 4.03 9.55 -12.97
N ALA A 237 4.67 9.61 -11.81
CA ALA A 237 6.09 9.96 -11.64
C ALA A 237 6.86 8.90 -10.83
N ASN A 238 6.31 7.70 -10.67
CA ASN A 238 6.96 6.44 -10.26
C ASN A 238 7.79 6.52 -8.96
N TRP A 239 7.41 7.38 -8.01
CA TRP A 239 8.12 7.68 -6.78
C TRP A 239 9.45 8.43 -6.97
N GLU A 240 9.73 8.94 -8.20
CA GLU A 240 11.02 9.49 -8.58
C GLU A 240 11.02 11.03 -8.66
N GLN A 241 12.03 11.66 -8.07
CA GLN A 241 12.17 13.11 -8.00
C GLN A 241 12.33 13.77 -9.37
N THR A 242 13.18 13.19 -10.22
CA THR A 242 13.46 13.74 -11.56
C THR A 242 12.22 13.64 -12.46
N GLU A 243 11.52 12.50 -12.44
CA GLU A 243 10.28 12.35 -13.19
C GLU A 243 9.22 13.34 -12.73
N ALA A 244 9.05 13.53 -11.41
CA ALA A 244 8.13 14.50 -10.85
C ALA A 244 8.45 15.92 -11.33
N TYR A 245 9.72 16.31 -11.30
CA TYR A 245 10.18 17.62 -11.80
C TYR A 245 9.75 17.82 -13.27
N GLU A 246 10.06 16.87 -14.15
CA GLU A 246 9.76 16.94 -15.60
C GLU A 246 8.24 16.99 -15.86
N LYS A 247 7.45 16.21 -15.09
CA LYS A 247 5.99 16.23 -15.19
C LYS A 247 5.42 17.58 -14.79
N VAL A 248 5.89 18.16 -13.68
CA VAL A 248 5.43 19.47 -13.21
C VAL A 248 5.80 20.57 -14.19
N GLU A 249 7.01 20.57 -14.79
CA GLU A 249 7.34 21.52 -15.86
C GLU A 249 6.33 21.46 -17.01
N THR A 250 5.94 20.25 -17.41
CA THR A 250 4.95 20.04 -18.49
C THR A 250 3.55 20.52 -18.08
N ILE A 251 3.15 20.24 -16.83
CA ILE A 251 1.85 20.66 -16.28
C ILE A 251 1.76 22.19 -16.26
N LEU A 252 2.80 22.86 -15.80
CA LEU A 252 2.88 24.33 -15.71
C LEU A 252 2.75 25.03 -17.07
N GLN A 253 3.30 24.42 -18.13
CA GLN A 253 3.16 24.98 -19.51
C GLN A 253 1.70 25.01 -19.97
N SER A 254 0.91 24.02 -19.54
CA SER A 254 -0.51 23.90 -19.92
C SER A 254 -1.45 24.57 -18.91
N ASN A 255 -1.03 24.69 -17.68
CA ASN A 255 -1.84 25.18 -16.54
C ASN A 255 -1.06 26.20 -15.71
N PRO A 256 -0.76 27.41 -16.23
CA PRO A 256 0.06 28.40 -15.53
C PRO A 256 -0.62 29.00 -14.30
N ASP A 257 -1.88 28.78 -14.11
CA ASP A 257 -2.73 29.25 -13.01
C ASP A 257 -2.97 28.19 -11.93
N ILE A 258 -2.22 27.09 -11.95
CA ILE A 258 -2.30 26.03 -10.93
C ILE A 258 -1.97 26.59 -9.54
N LYS A 259 -2.64 26.10 -8.52
CA LYS A 259 -2.52 26.52 -7.11
C LYS A 259 -2.07 25.40 -6.18
N GLY A 260 -2.17 24.14 -6.60
CA GLY A 260 -1.83 23.02 -5.77
C GLY A 260 -1.24 21.83 -6.53
N ILE A 261 -0.42 21.03 -5.85
CA ILE A 261 0.09 19.75 -6.34
C ILE A 261 0.00 18.74 -5.20
N VAL A 262 -0.73 17.66 -5.44
CA VAL A 262 -0.82 16.50 -4.56
C VAL A 262 0.18 15.46 -5.04
N CYS A 263 1.11 15.05 -4.20
CA CYS A 263 2.12 14.06 -4.54
C CYS A 263 1.94 12.81 -3.70
N GLY A 264 1.98 11.65 -4.36
CA GLY A 264 1.85 10.36 -3.68
C GLY A 264 2.99 10.06 -2.71
N ASN A 265 4.17 10.74 -2.86
CA ASN A 265 5.25 10.68 -1.88
C ASN A 265 6.08 11.98 -1.82
N ASP A 266 6.98 12.05 -0.83
CA ASP A 266 7.84 13.21 -0.58
C ASP A 266 8.91 13.42 -1.66
N THR A 267 9.47 12.33 -2.18
CA THR A 267 10.47 12.40 -3.25
C THR A 267 9.91 13.12 -4.48
N MET A 268 8.66 12.81 -4.86
CA MET A 268 7.96 13.52 -5.92
C MET A 268 7.58 14.95 -5.51
N ALA A 269 7.18 15.18 -4.26
CA ALA A 269 6.84 16.52 -3.76
C ALA A 269 8.03 17.49 -3.77
N VAL A 270 9.22 17.01 -3.40
CA VAL A 270 10.47 17.77 -3.48
C VAL A 270 10.82 18.08 -4.94
N GLY A 271 10.61 17.13 -5.86
CA GLY A 271 10.76 17.34 -7.30
C GLY A 271 9.79 18.41 -7.83
N ALA A 272 8.53 18.36 -7.39
CA ALA A 272 7.52 19.36 -7.73
C ALA A 272 7.90 20.75 -7.20
N ALA A 273 8.32 20.85 -5.93
CA ALA A 273 8.78 22.10 -5.34
C ALA A 273 9.96 22.71 -6.10
N ALA A 274 10.91 21.87 -6.54
CA ALA A 274 12.04 22.30 -7.35
C ALA A 274 11.59 22.88 -8.71
N ALA A 275 10.63 22.24 -9.40
CA ALA A 275 10.08 22.73 -10.67
C ALA A 275 9.32 24.05 -10.49
N ILE A 276 8.51 24.19 -9.45
CA ILE A 276 7.80 25.43 -9.10
C ILE A 276 8.80 26.57 -8.87
N LYS A 277 9.86 26.30 -8.10
CA LYS A 277 10.93 27.27 -7.84
C LYS A 277 11.68 27.68 -9.12
N ALA A 278 11.99 26.71 -10.00
CA ALA A 278 12.64 26.97 -11.29
C ALA A 278 11.76 27.83 -12.22
N ALA A 279 10.44 27.64 -12.18
CA ALA A 279 9.47 28.47 -12.90
C ALA A 279 9.27 29.87 -12.29
N GLY A 280 9.89 30.17 -11.13
CA GLY A 280 9.74 31.45 -10.43
C GLY A 280 8.37 31.65 -9.79
N LEU A 281 7.59 30.59 -9.65
CA LEU A 281 6.27 30.60 -9.01
C LEU A 281 6.41 30.53 -7.48
N LYS A 282 5.40 31.01 -6.79
CA LYS A 282 5.29 31.01 -5.33
C LYS A 282 3.84 30.73 -4.91
N ASP A 283 3.69 30.45 -3.64
CA ASP A 283 2.37 30.26 -3.03
C ASP A 283 1.57 29.12 -3.70
N ILE A 284 2.26 28.03 -4.07
CA ILE A 284 1.68 26.80 -4.56
C ILE A 284 1.62 25.79 -3.40
N CYS A 285 0.42 25.29 -3.10
CA CYS A 285 0.24 24.24 -2.10
C CYS A 285 0.83 22.91 -2.59
N ILE A 286 1.80 22.34 -1.90
CA ILE A 286 2.39 21.04 -2.22
C ILE A 286 2.31 20.16 -1.00
N ILE A 287 1.69 18.98 -1.16
CA ILE A 287 1.68 17.94 -0.13
C ILE A 287 2.35 16.67 -0.62
N GLY A 288 2.92 15.91 0.32
CA GLY A 288 3.56 14.62 0.10
C GLY A 288 3.13 13.58 1.11
N VAL A 289 3.76 12.43 1.06
CA VAL A 289 3.67 11.34 2.03
C VAL A 289 5.09 10.81 2.22
N ASP A 290 5.49 10.43 3.36
CA ASP A 290 6.65 9.69 3.88
C ASP A 290 7.20 10.33 5.16
N GLY A 291 7.29 11.67 5.25
CA GLY A 291 7.91 12.38 6.37
C GLY A 291 9.43 12.42 6.27
N SER A 292 9.95 12.66 5.06
CA SER A 292 11.39 12.75 4.81
C SER A 292 12.02 14.03 5.38
N ASP A 293 13.33 13.99 5.66
CA ASP A 293 14.07 15.17 6.10
C ASP A 293 14.11 16.26 5.02
N GLU A 294 14.10 15.86 3.73
CA GLU A 294 14.02 16.77 2.60
C GLU A 294 12.67 17.51 2.56
N ALA A 295 11.57 16.76 2.71
CA ALA A 295 10.23 17.37 2.82
C ALA A 295 10.13 18.27 4.05
N ALA A 296 10.67 17.84 5.20
CA ALA A 296 10.72 18.67 6.40
C ALA A 296 11.44 20.00 6.16
N ALA A 297 12.55 19.99 5.41
CA ALA A 297 13.26 21.20 5.04
C ALA A 297 12.43 22.10 4.11
N GLU A 298 11.73 21.53 3.13
CA GLU A 298 10.86 22.28 2.22
C GLU A 298 9.61 22.83 2.94
N ILE A 299 9.06 22.13 3.94
CA ILE A 299 7.98 22.64 4.80
C ILE A 299 8.48 23.83 5.63
N LYS A 300 9.65 23.71 6.26
CA LYS A 300 10.27 24.80 7.06
C LYS A 300 10.57 26.04 6.23
N SER A 301 10.91 25.86 4.96
CA SER A 301 11.17 26.97 4.02
C SER A 301 9.92 27.54 3.38
N GLY A 302 8.74 26.91 3.58
CA GLY A 302 7.47 27.33 3.00
C GLY A 302 7.29 26.93 1.53
N ASN A 303 8.09 26.01 0.99
CA ASN A 303 7.97 25.50 -0.38
C ASN A 303 7.06 24.27 -0.46
N MET A 304 6.80 23.60 0.66
CA MET A 304 5.78 22.55 0.81
C MET A 304 4.84 22.90 1.96
N THR A 305 3.61 22.47 1.84
CA THR A 305 2.55 22.70 2.84
C THR A 305 2.58 21.65 3.95
N GLY A 306 2.84 20.38 3.58
CA GLY A 306 2.90 19.30 4.55
C GLY A 306 3.21 17.94 3.93
N THR A 307 3.37 16.96 4.80
CA THR A 307 3.54 15.53 4.45
C THR A 307 2.83 14.64 5.47
N ALA A 308 2.43 13.45 5.07
CA ALA A 308 1.99 12.42 6.00
C ALA A 308 3.17 11.50 6.33
N LEU A 309 3.69 11.58 7.55
CA LEU A 309 4.78 10.72 8.00
C LEU A 309 4.34 9.26 8.02
N GLN A 310 5.00 8.42 7.27
CA GLN A 310 5.04 6.98 7.46
C GLN A 310 6.15 6.63 8.45
N GLN A 311 5.83 5.88 9.48
CA GLN A 311 6.80 5.50 10.51
C GLN A 311 7.66 4.31 10.03
N CYS A 312 8.39 4.47 8.90
CA CYS A 312 9.11 3.37 8.26
C CYS A 312 10.19 2.75 9.16
N ALA A 313 10.85 3.56 9.98
CA ALA A 313 11.81 3.07 10.96
C ALA A 313 11.16 2.10 11.97
N LEU A 314 9.99 2.45 12.49
CA LEU A 314 9.21 1.61 13.40
C LEU A 314 8.72 0.32 12.69
N ILE A 315 8.19 0.43 11.48
CA ILE A 315 7.73 -0.70 10.67
C ILE A 315 8.87 -1.71 10.46
N ALA A 316 10.05 -1.22 10.07
CA ALA A 316 11.24 -2.04 9.86
C ALA A 316 11.69 -2.76 11.15
N GLU A 317 11.72 -2.05 12.29
CA GLU A 317 12.06 -2.63 13.59
C GLU A 317 11.03 -3.69 14.00
N MET A 318 9.73 -3.42 13.86
CA MET A 318 8.64 -4.36 14.16
C MET A 318 8.78 -5.66 13.36
N ALA A 319 9.10 -5.58 12.07
CA ALA A 319 9.24 -6.76 11.22
C ALA A 319 10.40 -7.66 11.67
N VAL A 320 11.54 -7.06 12.02
CA VAL A 320 12.70 -7.79 12.52
C VAL A 320 12.43 -8.41 13.89
N GLU A 321 11.77 -7.69 14.79
CA GLU A 321 11.36 -8.24 16.11
C GLU A 321 10.36 -9.39 15.97
N GLN A 322 9.42 -9.29 15.04
CA GLN A 322 8.49 -10.37 14.73
C GLN A 322 9.20 -11.57 14.11
N ALA A 323 10.21 -11.33 13.25
CA ALA A 323 11.03 -12.39 12.69
C ALA A 323 11.80 -13.13 13.78
N ASP A 324 12.46 -12.41 14.68
CA ASP A 324 13.18 -12.99 15.82
C ASP A 324 12.27 -13.80 16.74
N LYS A 325 11.09 -13.26 17.06
CA LYS A 325 10.09 -13.97 17.85
C LYS A 325 9.57 -15.23 17.14
N TYR A 326 9.24 -15.12 15.85
CA TYR A 326 8.76 -16.26 15.06
C TYR A 326 9.79 -17.38 14.98
N LEU A 327 11.06 -17.05 14.80
CA LEU A 327 12.16 -18.04 14.77
C LEU A 327 12.38 -18.74 16.11
N LYS A 328 12.02 -18.11 17.22
CA LYS A 328 12.14 -18.66 18.58
C LYS A 328 10.90 -19.42 19.06
N GLU A 329 9.72 -18.93 18.67
CA GLU A 329 8.46 -19.38 19.27
C GLU A 329 7.52 -20.06 18.25
N GLY A 330 7.81 -19.98 16.95
CA GLY A 330 6.95 -20.50 15.87
C GLY A 330 5.73 -19.63 15.56
N THR A 331 5.59 -18.48 16.20
CA THR A 331 4.46 -17.55 15.99
C THR A 331 4.87 -16.11 16.34
N THR A 332 4.28 -15.15 15.64
CA THR A 332 4.35 -13.73 16.02
C THR A 332 3.35 -13.41 17.14
N GLY A 333 2.26 -14.18 17.25
CA GLY A 333 1.11 -13.90 18.10
C GLY A 333 0.27 -12.70 17.62
N LEU A 334 0.49 -12.25 16.38
CA LEU A 334 -0.17 -11.10 15.74
C LEU A 334 -0.82 -11.54 14.42
N GLU A 335 -1.77 -10.74 13.95
CA GLU A 335 -2.36 -10.91 12.62
C GLU A 335 -1.30 -10.70 11.54
N GLU A 336 -1.50 -11.34 10.37
CA GLU A 336 -0.59 -11.18 9.23
C GLU A 336 -0.53 -9.72 8.75
N LYS A 337 -1.69 -9.10 8.53
CA LYS A 337 -1.79 -7.68 8.10
C LYS A 337 -1.85 -6.75 9.29
N GLN A 338 -0.94 -5.78 9.32
CA GLN A 338 -0.81 -4.81 10.39
C GLN A 338 -0.64 -3.41 9.82
N LEU A 339 -1.37 -2.46 10.39
CA LEU A 339 -1.32 -1.05 10.00
C LEU A 339 -0.67 -0.22 11.10
N VAL A 340 0.25 0.66 10.70
CA VAL A 340 0.87 1.67 11.57
C VAL A 340 0.37 3.05 11.16
N ASP A 341 -0.28 3.77 12.07
CA ASP A 341 -0.87 5.06 11.75
C ASP A 341 0.17 6.09 11.32
N CYS A 342 -0.21 6.92 10.35
CA CYS A 342 0.57 8.04 9.87
C CYS A 342 0.31 9.30 10.73
N VAL A 343 1.26 10.23 10.71
CA VAL A 343 1.16 11.53 11.38
C VAL A 343 1.21 12.65 10.34
N ALA A 344 0.20 13.52 10.29
CA ALA A 344 0.24 14.71 9.44
C ALA A 344 1.27 15.70 9.98
N ILE A 345 2.22 16.08 9.14
CA ILE A 345 3.31 17.01 9.43
C ILE A 345 3.10 18.28 8.62
N THR A 346 3.07 19.40 9.32
CA THR A 346 2.94 20.75 8.76
C THR A 346 3.97 21.69 9.39
N SER A 347 3.93 22.98 9.04
CA SER A 347 4.77 24.00 9.68
C SER A 347 4.60 24.07 11.20
N GLU A 348 3.48 23.57 11.75
CA GLU A 348 3.19 23.64 13.19
C GLU A 348 3.96 22.59 14.00
N ASN A 349 4.32 21.46 13.39
CA ASN A 349 4.94 20.34 14.11
C ASN A 349 6.18 19.74 13.43
N VAL A 350 6.61 20.27 12.30
CA VAL A 350 7.76 19.76 11.53
C VAL A 350 9.08 19.75 12.33
N ASP A 351 9.21 20.57 13.36
CA ASP A 351 10.40 20.57 14.22
C ASP A 351 10.54 19.32 15.10
N LYS A 352 9.45 18.54 15.21
CA LYS A 352 9.42 17.25 15.91
C LYS A 352 9.76 16.06 15.00
N LEU A 353 9.91 16.29 13.69
CA LEU A 353 10.23 15.27 12.69
C LEU A 353 11.74 15.25 12.43
N SER A 354 12.34 14.08 12.48
CA SER A 354 13.72 13.82 12.05
C SER A 354 13.91 12.35 11.69
N ALA A 355 14.54 12.07 10.57
CA ALA A 355 14.88 10.72 10.12
C ALA A 355 13.68 9.75 10.17
N PHE A 356 12.51 10.19 9.67
CA PHE A 356 11.25 9.44 9.66
C PHE A 356 10.74 9.04 11.06
N VAL A 357 11.12 9.80 12.09
CA VAL A 357 10.67 9.59 13.47
C VAL A 357 10.03 10.89 13.98
N TYR A 358 8.86 10.76 14.59
CA TYR A 358 8.14 11.85 15.25
C TYR A 358 8.38 11.79 16.77
N SER A 359 8.88 12.88 17.31
CA SER A 359 9.07 13.03 18.75
C SER A 359 7.86 13.75 19.34
N GLU A 360 7.12 13.12 20.26
CA GLU A 360 5.95 13.69 20.93
C GLU A 360 6.28 14.94 21.80
#